data_fe2cd75378242f5ba10bb8f8be736f12
#
_entry.id   fe2cd75378242f5ba10bb8f8be736f12
#
_cell.length_a   1.000
_cell.length_b   1.000
_cell.length_c   1.000
_cell.angle_alpha   90.00
_cell.angle_beta   90.00
_cell.angle_gamma   90.00
#
_symmetry.space_group_name_H-M   'P 1'
#
loop_
_entity.id
_entity.type
_entity.pdbx_description
1 polymer ?
#
loop_
_entity_poly.entity_id
_entity_poly.type
_entity_poly.pdbx_seq_one_letter_code
_entity_poly.pdbx_strand_id
1 'polypeptide(L)'
;MADWRTTRALRRRGGFTLIEVLVVIVVIAILATLVAPNIFRNVSDARTATARTQIESFGAALDSYRLDNGTYPTTQQGLDALWQRPAVNPPANWKQPYLRKAVPRDPWGRPYLYASPGQVNPQTYDLQSLGADGKPGGEGENADIASWK
;
A
#
# COMPACT_ATOMS: atom_id res chain seq x y z
N MET A 1 -22.03 -61.34 -48.76
CA MET A 1 -20.92 -61.01 -47.87
C MET A 1 -20.42 -59.62 -48.26
N ALA A 2 -20.84 -58.58 -47.56
CA ALA A 2 -20.50 -57.20 -47.85
C ALA A 2 -19.44 -56.73 -46.85
N ASP A 3 -18.27 -56.36 -47.36
CA ASP A 3 -17.07 -55.99 -46.58
C ASP A 3 -17.11 -54.47 -46.27
N TRP A 4 -17.30 -54.14 -45.02
CA TRP A 4 -17.35 -52.80 -44.48
C TRP A 4 -15.93 -52.34 -44.15
N ARG A 5 -15.26 -51.71 -45.09
CA ARG A 5 -14.01 -50.99 -44.76
C ARG A 5 -14.35 -49.55 -44.38
N THR A 6 -14.48 -49.30 -43.09
CA THR A 6 -14.51 -47.92 -42.54
C THR A 6 -13.14 -47.32 -42.62
N THR A 7 -12.93 -46.44 -43.58
CA THR A 7 -11.74 -45.57 -43.68
C THR A 7 -11.84 -44.51 -42.60
N ARG A 8 -11.13 -44.69 -41.49
CA ARG A 8 -10.88 -43.64 -40.49
C ARG A 8 -10.06 -42.54 -41.15
N ALA A 9 -10.71 -41.39 -41.45
CA ALA A 9 -10.03 -40.19 -41.85
C ALA A 9 -9.14 -39.70 -40.69
N LEU A 10 -7.83 -39.85 -40.87
CA LEU A 10 -6.85 -39.24 -39.95
C LEU A 10 -6.96 -37.73 -40.04
N ARG A 11 -7.61 -37.10 -39.03
CA ARG A 11 -7.61 -35.63 -38.86
C ARG A 11 -6.15 -35.19 -38.77
N ARG A 12 -5.62 -34.56 -39.80
CA ARG A 12 -4.32 -33.89 -39.77
C ARG A 12 -4.38 -32.84 -38.66
N ARG A 13 -3.67 -33.06 -37.61
CA ARG A 13 -3.39 -32.03 -36.59
C ARG A 13 -2.41 -31.06 -37.26
N GLY A 14 -2.91 -29.93 -37.73
CA GLY A 14 -2.06 -28.83 -38.19
C GLY A 14 -1.19 -28.36 -37.00
N GLY A 15 0.13 -28.53 -37.12
CA GLY A 15 1.08 -27.94 -36.21
C GLY A 15 1.24 -26.45 -36.52
N PHE A 16 1.49 -25.63 -35.49
CA PHE A 16 1.80 -24.21 -35.66
C PHE A 16 3.12 -24.05 -36.43
N THR A 17 3.15 -23.10 -37.35
CA THR A 17 4.37 -22.73 -38.06
C THR A 17 5.26 -21.85 -37.18
N LEU A 18 6.58 -21.91 -37.40
CA LEU A 18 7.54 -21.07 -36.66
C LEU A 18 7.27 -19.58 -36.87
N ILE A 19 6.86 -19.20 -38.09
CA ILE A 19 6.52 -17.81 -38.42
C ILE A 19 5.25 -17.34 -37.66
N GLU A 20 4.27 -18.21 -37.47
CA GLU A 20 3.03 -17.88 -36.73
C GLU A 20 3.34 -17.58 -35.27
N VAL A 21 4.18 -18.37 -34.61
CA VAL A 21 4.63 -18.12 -33.24
C VAL A 21 5.46 -16.84 -33.18
N LEU A 22 6.35 -16.61 -34.14
CA LEU A 22 7.18 -15.41 -34.20
C LEU A 22 6.33 -14.13 -34.30
N VAL A 23 5.33 -14.13 -35.18
CA VAL A 23 4.40 -12.98 -35.31
C VAL A 23 3.65 -12.72 -34.03
N VAL A 24 3.17 -13.78 -33.36
CA VAL A 24 2.46 -13.64 -32.08
C VAL A 24 3.34 -13.00 -30.99
N ILE A 25 4.58 -13.48 -30.82
CA ILE A 25 5.47 -12.90 -29.80
C ILE A 25 5.85 -11.46 -30.11
N VAL A 26 6.03 -11.08 -31.38
CA VAL A 26 6.28 -9.70 -31.79
C VAL A 26 5.10 -8.80 -31.47
N VAL A 27 3.86 -9.23 -31.79
CA VAL A 27 2.64 -8.48 -31.48
C VAL A 27 2.47 -8.30 -29.97
N ILE A 28 2.67 -9.38 -29.19
CA ILE A 28 2.59 -9.29 -27.72
C ILE A 28 3.66 -8.33 -27.17
N ALA A 29 4.89 -8.37 -27.69
CA ALA A 29 5.96 -7.47 -27.27
C ALA A 29 5.59 -5.99 -27.51
N ILE A 30 5.03 -5.66 -28.68
CA ILE A 30 4.59 -4.31 -29.02
C ILE A 30 3.45 -3.87 -28.08
N LEU A 31 2.44 -4.70 -27.84
CA LEU A 31 1.33 -4.39 -26.95
C LEU A 31 1.80 -4.21 -25.49
N ALA A 32 2.75 -5.04 -25.06
CA ALA A 32 3.29 -4.95 -23.70
C ALA A 32 3.98 -3.59 -23.44
N THR A 33 4.68 -3.02 -24.41
CA THR A 33 5.33 -1.72 -24.27
C THR A 33 4.35 -0.55 -24.10
N LEU A 34 3.14 -0.67 -24.63
CA LEU A 34 2.11 0.36 -24.51
C LEU A 34 1.34 0.30 -23.18
N VAL A 35 1.18 -0.90 -22.63
CA VAL A 35 0.34 -1.14 -21.44
C VAL A 35 1.14 -1.04 -20.14
N ALA A 36 2.37 -1.55 -20.12
CA ALA A 36 3.18 -1.65 -18.91
C ALA A 36 3.36 -0.30 -18.15
N PRO A 37 3.73 0.83 -18.80
CA PRO A 37 3.97 2.08 -18.08
C PRO A 37 2.72 2.62 -17.35
N ASN A 38 1.54 2.41 -17.89
CA ASN A 38 0.30 2.88 -17.27
C ASN A 38 -0.07 2.08 -16.01
N ILE A 39 0.21 0.77 -15.99
CA ILE A 39 -0.07 -0.07 -14.83
C ILE A 39 0.83 0.33 -13.65
N PHE A 40 2.11 0.56 -13.86
CA PHE A 40 3.03 0.96 -12.79
C PHE A 40 2.66 2.31 -12.19
N ARG A 41 2.27 3.29 -12.99
CA ARG A 41 1.80 4.59 -12.49
C ARG A 41 0.53 4.45 -11.65
N ASN A 42 -0.46 3.71 -12.10
CA ASN A 42 -1.70 3.49 -11.36
C ASN A 42 -1.46 2.79 -10.00
N VAL A 43 -0.52 1.85 -9.94
CA VAL A 43 -0.15 1.18 -8.68
C VAL A 43 0.53 2.15 -7.72
N SER A 44 1.45 2.99 -8.22
CA SER A 44 2.11 4.04 -7.44
C SER A 44 1.10 5.03 -6.85
N ASP A 45 0.20 5.55 -7.68
CA ASP A 45 -0.84 6.49 -7.28
C ASP A 45 -1.77 5.88 -6.22
N ALA A 46 -2.15 4.60 -6.39
CA ALA A 46 -2.98 3.89 -5.43
C ALA A 46 -2.29 3.70 -4.08
N ARG A 47 -0.98 3.41 -4.05
CA ARG A 47 -0.20 3.31 -2.82
C ARG A 47 -0.12 4.65 -2.10
N THR A 48 0.17 5.73 -2.82
CA THR A 48 0.22 7.08 -2.26
C THR A 48 -1.14 7.49 -1.68
N ALA A 49 -2.23 7.25 -2.39
CA ALA A 49 -3.58 7.51 -1.90
C ALA A 49 -3.92 6.69 -0.64
N THR A 50 -3.50 5.41 -0.60
CA THR A 50 -3.68 4.54 0.57
C THR A 50 -2.92 5.08 1.78
N ALA A 51 -1.65 5.47 1.62
CA ALA A 51 -0.85 6.03 2.70
C ALA A 51 -1.48 7.32 3.25
N ARG A 52 -1.96 8.20 2.39
CA ARG A 52 -2.66 9.43 2.77
C ARG A 52 -3.91 9.14 3.59
N THR A 53 -4.78 8.26 3.11
CA THR A 53 -6.00 7.86 3.82
C THR A 53 -5.69 7.23 5.18
N GLN A 54 -4.62 6.44 5.30
CA GLN A 54 -4.20 5.87 6.57
C GLN A 54 -3.71 6.96 7.54
N ILE A 55 -2.91 7.92 7.09
CA ILE A 55 -2.45 9.06 7.91
C ILE A 55 -3.65 9.88 8.41
N GLU A 56 -4.63 10.16 7.56
CA GLU A 56 -5.87 10.84 7.95
C GLU A 56 -6.66 10.05 9.00
N SER A 57 -6.77 8.74 8.82
CA SER A 57 -7.43 7.85 9.79
C SER A 57 -6.72 7.83 11.15
N PHE A 58 -5.38 7.80 11.15
CA PHE A 58 -4.60 7.89 12.38
C PHE A 58 -4.75 9.27 13.03
N GLY A 59 -4.82 10.34 12.24
CA GLY A 59 -5.07 11.69 12.72
C GLY A 59 -6.38 11.77 13.51
N ALA A 60 -7.47 11.25 12.95
CA ALA A 60 -8.77 11.21 13.63
C ALA A 60 -8.74 10.38 14.93
N ALA A 61 -7.99 9.26 14.94
CA ALA A 61 -7.80 8.45 16.13
C ALA A 61 -6.93 9.15 17.20
N LEU A 62 -5.89 9.88 16.78
CA LEU A 62 -5.04 10.70 17.64
C LEU A 62 -5.84 11.83 18.29
N ASP A 63 -6.70 12.50 17.55
CA ASP A 63 -7.58 13.55 18.09
C ASP A 63 -8.58 12.98 19.11
N SER A 64 -9.15 11.81 18.83
CA SER A 64 -10.02 11.10 19.78
C SER A 64 -9.26 10.70 21.05
N TYR A 65 -8.03 10.21 20.90
CA TYR A 65 -7.16 9.91 22.04
C TYR A 65 -6.91 11.16 22.88
N ARG A 66 -6.60 12.31 22.27
CA ARG A 66 -6.37 13.58 22.95
C ARG A 66 -7.61 14.07 23.70
N LEU A 67 -8.79 13.92 23.10
CA LEU A 67 -10.05 14.31 23.74
C LEU A 67 -10.29 13.56 25.06
N ASP A 68 -9.96 12.27 25.10
CA ASP A 68 -10.12 11.46 26.30
C ASP A 68 -8.99 11.67 27.32
N ASN A 69 -7.75 11.82 26.85
CA ASN A 69 -6.56 11.78 27.71
C ASN A 69 -5.91 13.16 27.94
N GLY A 70 -6.39 14.20 27.25
CA GLY A 70 -5.88 15.57 27.36
C GLY A 70 -4.62 15.86 26.54
N THR A 71 -3.87 14.84 26.12
CA THR A 71 -2.63 14.94 25.34
C THR A 71 -2.59 13.88 24.26
N TYR A 72 -1.76 14.08 23.24
CA TYR A 72 -1.44 13.03 22.29
C TYR A 72 -0.53 11.97 22.93
N PRO A 73 -0.48 10.73 22.39
CA PRO A 73 0.53 9.76 22.80
C PRO A 73 1.93 10.36 22.67
N THR A 74 2.83 10.04 23.58
CA THR A 74 4.24 10.48 23.46
C THR A 74 4.93 9.73 22.31
N THR A 75 6.04 10.27 21.81
CA THR A 75 6.87 9.56 20.81
C THR A 75 7.23 8.14 21.26
N GLN A 76 7.50 7.93 22.55
CA GLN A 76 7.82 6.62 23.13
C GLN A 76 6.63 5.65 23.10
N GLN A 77 5.42 6.17 23.35
CA GLN A 77 4.19 5.37 23.27
C GLN A 77 3.83 5.02 21.83
N GLY A 78 4.15 5.90 20.90
CA GLY A 78 3.94 5.70 19.47
C GLY A 78 2.48 5.57 19.09
N LEU A 79 2.24 5.22 17.84
CA LEU A 79 0.90 4.97 17.30
C LEU A 79 0.23 3.72 17.91
N ASP A 80 1.00 2.80 18.51
CA ASP A 80 0.46 1.61 19.14
C ASP A 80 -0.47 1.95 20.32
N ALA A 81 -0.28 3.14 20.93
CA ALA A 81 -1.18 3.68 21.96
C ALA A 81 -2.64 3.86 21.50
N LEU A 82 -2.87 3.90 20.18
CA LEU A 82 -4.21 3.97 19.58
C LEU A 82 -4.92 2.62 19.53
N TRP A 83 -4.15 1.53 19.56
CA TRP A 83 -4.67 0.17 19.49
C TRP A 83 -4.71 -0.51 20.85
N GLN A 84 -3.68 -0.35 21.65
CA GLN A 84 -3.54 -0.96 22.98
C GLN A 84 -3.11 0.06 24.01
N ARG A 85 -3.55 -0.14 25.25
CA ARG A 85 -3.16 0.74 26.37
C ARG A 85 -1.64 0.72 26.53
N PRO A 86 -0.95 1.88 26.50
CA PRO A 86 0.49 1.94 26.69
C PRO A 86 0.93 1.31 28.00
N ALA A 87 2.01 0.52 27.98
CA ALA A 87 2.61 -0.02 29.21
C ALA A 87 3.46 1.04 29.93
N VAL A 88 4.05 1.99 29.17
CA VAL A 88 4.87 3.08 29.73
C VAL A 88 4.02 4.33 29.87
N ASN A 89 3.97 4.89 31.07
CA ASN A 89 3.17 6.06 31.42
C ASN A 89 1.71 5.96 30.90
N PRO A 90 0.97 4.89 31.30
CA PRO A 90 -0.38 4.70 30.80
C PRO A 90 -1.27 5.86 31.18
N PRO A 91 -2.01 6.46 30.25
CA PRO A 91 -2.91 7.54 30.56
C PRO A 91 -4.07 7.03 31.44
N ALA A 92 -4.51 7.87 32.36
CA ALA A 92 -5.55 7.50 33.31
C ALA A 92 -6.91 7.23 32.66
N ASN A 93 -7.20 7.96 31.57
CA ASN A 93 -8.52 7.93 30.92
C ASN A 93 -8.51 7.11 29.60
N TRP A 94 -7.55 6.23 29.40
CA TRP A 94 -7.58 5.33 28.25
C TRP A 94 -8.75 4.33 28.40
N LYS A 95 -9.81 4.53 27.61
CA LYS A 95 -11.08 3.80 27.80
C LYS A 95 -11.17 2.55 26.91
N GLN A 96 -10.74 2.67 25.65
CA GLN A 96 -10.92 1.64 24.64
C GLN A 96 -9.94 1.87 23.48
N PRO A 97 -9.68 0.87 22.62
CA PRO A 97 -8.93 1.09 21.42
C PRO A 97 -9.57 2.16 20.52
N TYR A 98 -8.77 3.11 20.06
CA TYR A 98 -9.15 4.16 19.11
C TYR A 98 -9.08 3.68 17.66
N LEU A 99 -8.34 2.59 17.42
CA LEU A 99 -8.31 1.86 16.16
C LEU A 99 -8.89 0.47 16.35
N ARG A 100 -9.57 -0.05 15.34
CA ARG A 100 -10.15 -1.41 15.37
C ARG A 100 -9.12 -2.52 15.26
N LYS A 101 -7.93 -2.21 14.77
CA LYS A 101 -6.82 -3.16 14.53
C LYS A 101 -5.50 -2.48 14.86
N ALA A 102 -4.46 -3.29 15.05
CA ALA A 102 -3.10 -2.80 15.17
C ALA A 102 -2.72 -1.89 13.99
N VAL A 103 -1.82 -0.94 14.24
CA VAL A 103 -1.35 0.00 13.23
C VAL A 103 -0.67 -0.77 12.10
N PRO A 104 -1.18 -0.68 10.87
CA PRO A 104 -0.56 -1.35 9.73
C PRO A 104 0.75 -0.67 9.35
N ARG A 105 1.55 -1.36 8.56
CA ARG A 105 2.65 -0.75 7.84
C ARG A 105 2.11 0.10 6.69
N ASP A 106 2.95 1.02 6.21
CA ASP A 106 2.63 1.78 5.01
C ASP A 106 2.56 0.86 3.77
N PRO A 107 2.06 1.33 2.62
CA PRO A 107 1.93 0.52 1.41
C PRO A 107 3.24 -0.01 0.82
N TRP A 108 4.38 0.47 1.30
CA TRP A 108 5.71 -0.02 0.94
C TRP A 108 6.33 -0.94 2.00
N GLY A 109 5.56 -1.27 3.06
CA GLY A 109 5.95 -2.23 4.10
C GLY A 109 6.76 -1.64 5.24
N ARG A 110 6.86 -0.32 5.37
CA ARG A 110 7.59 0.38 6.44
C ARG A 110 6.68 0.85 7.56
N PRO A 111 7.19 1.06 8.78
CA PRO A 111 6.42 1.71 9.83
C PRO A 111 6.24 3.19 9.51
N TYR A 112 5.09 3.76 9.90
CA TYR A 112 4.90 5.20 9.93
C TYR A 112 5.81 5.84 10.98
N LEU A 113 6.38 7.01 10.66
CA LEU A 113 7.15 7.80 11.61
C LEU A 113 6.21 8.72 12.37
N TYR A 114 6.30 8.67 13.70
CA TYR A 114 5.47 9.45 14.59
C TYR A 114 6.33 10.13 15.64
N ALA A 115 6.08 11.41 15.89
CA ALA A 115 6.69 12.18 16.96
C ALA A 115 5.65 13.09 17.62
N SER A 116 5.65 13.13 18.94
CA SER A 116 4.83 14.05 19.74
C SER A 116 5.60 14.46 20.99
N PRO A 117 5.85 15.77 21.21
CA PRO A 117 5.56 16.89 20.31
C PRO A 117 6.23 16.75 18.95
N GLY A 118 5.59 17.27 17.87
CA GLY A 118 6.18 17.26 16.54
C GLY A 118 7.34 18.26 16.41
N GLN A 119 8.21 18.04 15.45
CA GLN A 119 9.27 19.01 15.08
C GLN A 119 8.72 20.09 14.14
N VAL A 120 7.85 19.70 13.21
CA VAL A 120 7.13 20.62 12.31
C VAL A 120 5.94 21.24 13.03
N ASN A 121 5.22 20.44 13.83
CA ASN A 121 4.06 20.86 14.60
C ASN A 121 4.29 20.71 16.11
N PRO A 122 5.01 21.65 16.77
CA PRO A 122 5.39 21.51 18.18
C PRO A 122 4.21 21.43 19.16
N GLN A 123 3.03 21.91 18.77
CA GLN A 123 1.83 21.89 19.61
C GLN A 123 0.99 20.62 19.45
N THR A 124 1.32 19.79 18.47
CA THR A 124 0.58 18.57 18.15
C THR A 124 1.55 17.43 17.92
N TYR A 125 1.49 16.81 16.77
CA TYR A 125 2.35 15.67 16.38
C TYR A 125 2.79 15.80 14.92
N ASP A 126 3.85 15.11 14.60
CA ASP A 126 4.27 14.82 13.24
C ASP A 126 4.02 13.36 12.93
N LEU A 127 3.38 13.08 11.80
CA LEU A 127 3.10 11.73 11.32
C LEU A 127 3.36 11.66 9.83
N GLN A 128 4.20 10.70 9.39
CA GLN A 128 4.57 10.59 7.97
C GLN A 128 4.94 9.18 7.56
N SER A 129 4.81 8.91 6.25
CA SER A 129 5.47 7.83 5.52
C SER A 129 6.55 8.43 4.62
N LEU A 130 7.69 7.75 4.52
CA LEU A 130 8.81 8.17 3.68
C LEU A 130 8.72 7.62 2.23
N GLY A 131 7.54 7.28 1.77
CA GLY A 131 7.34 6.81 0.40
C GLY A 131 8.07 5.52 0.05
N ALA A 132 8.29 5.30 -1.24
CA ALA A 132 8.83 4.06 -1.76
C ALA A 132 10.30 3.82 -1.42
N ASP A 133 11.12 4.86 -1.38
CA ASP A 133 12.57 4.73 -1.09
C ASP A 133 12.91 4.73 0.40
N GLY A 134 11.98 5.18 1.26
CA GLY A 134 12.19 5.25 2.71
C GLY A 134 13.22 6.28 3.15
N LYS A 135 13.40 7.34 2.36
CA LYS A 135 14.31 8.46 2.64
C LYS A 135 13.51 9.76 2.72
N PRO A 136 13.92 10.69 3.58
CA PRO A 136 13.28 12.01 3.63
C PRO A 136 13.35 12.74 2.29
N GLY A 137 12.24 13.34 1.88
CA GLY A 137 12.13 14.11 0.62
C GLY A 137 11.60 13.26 -0.54
N GLY A 138 12.20 13.42 -1.73
CA GLY A 138 11.83 12.69 -2.94
C GLY A 138 10.66 13.29 -3.72
N GLU A 139 10.38 12.70 -4.88
CA GLU A 139 9.31 13.10 -5.80
C GLU A 139 8.53 11.85 -6.26
N GLY A 140 7.29 12.06 -6.70
CA GLY A 140 6.43 10.98 -7.19
C GLY A 140 6.17 9.92 -6.12
N GLU A 141 6.49 8.66 -6.39
CA GLU A 141 6.32 7.53 -5.45
C GLU A 141 7.28 7.60 -4.26
N ASN A 142 8.40 8.31 -4.41
CA ASN A 142 9.39 8.50 -3.34
C ASN A 142 9.07 9.70 -2.45
N ALA A 143 8.05 10.50 -2.78
CA ALA A 143 7.70 11.67 -1.99
C ALA A 143 7.18 11.28 -0.60
N ASP A 144 7.57 12.04 0.42
CA ASP A 144 7.02 11.93 1.76
C ASP A 144 5.54 12.27 1.79
N ILE A 145 4.75 11.43 2.44
CA ILE A 145 3.33 11.69 2.73
C ILE A 145 3.23 12.00 4.22
N ALA A 146 2.88 13.24 4.53
CA ALA A 146 2.89 13.75 5.90
C ALA A 146 1.55 14.36 6.30
N SER A 147 1.24 14.35 7.60
CA SER A 147 0.00 14.88 8.18
C SER A 147 -0.14 16.41 8.06
N TRP A 148 0.94 17.11 7.69
CA TRP A 148 0.97 18.57 7.56
C TRP A 148 1.12 19.07 6.11
N LYS A 149 1.01 18.18 5.11
CA LYS A 149 1.11 18.51 3.68
C LYS A 149 -0.23 18.33 2.97
#